data_a40b7f5fd05909ecbb8c995e76383726
#
_entry.id   a40b7f5fd05909ecbb8c995e76383726
#
_cell.length_a   1.000
_cell.length_b   1.000
_cell.length_c   1.000
_cell.angle_alpha   90.00
_cell.angle_beta   90.00
_cell.angle_gamma   90.00
#
_symmetry.space_group_name_H-M   'P 1'
#
loop_
_entity.id
_entity.type
_entity.pdbx_description
1 polymer ?
#
loop_
_entity_poly.entity_id
_entity_poly.type
_entity_poly.pdbx_seq_one_letter_code
_entity_poly.pdbx_strand_id
1 'polypeptide(L)'
;NKSFEAKEDPSKKKYYCLSMFPYPSGKLHMGHVRNYTIGDVLSRYKTMNGYNVLQPMGWDAFGLPAENAAIEKKIAPSKWTKNNIDYMRAQLKSLGLWIDWNREISTCDQTYYKWNQWLFIEMYKKGLIYKKKSVVNWDPVDKTVLANEQVIDGKGWRSGAPVERKILTQWFLKISSDSQRLLDEVVKLENWPDKVKTMQENWI
;
A
#
# COMPACT_ATOMS: atom_id res chain seq x y z
N ASN A 1 -17.13 20.74 -11.59
CA ASN A 1 -16.82 21.57 -10.44
C ASN A 1 -15.43 21.20 -9.90
N LYS A 2 -14.51 22.20 -9.90
CA LYS A 2 -13.09 22.01 -9.51
C LYS A 2 -12.81 22.38 -8.05
N SER A 3 -13.84 22.33 -7.21
CA SER A 3 -13.76 22.81 -5.82
C SER A 3 -12.78 22.03 -4.94
N PHE A 4 -12.40 20.81 -5.36
CA PHE A 4 -11.54 19.90 -4.60
C PHE A 4 -10.12 19.79 -5.16
N GLU A 5 -9.81 20.54 -6.23
CA GLU A 5 -8.46 20.60 -6.77
C GLU A 5 -7.55 21.41 -5.87
N ALA A 6 -6.46 20.81 -5.41
CA ALA A 6 -5.42 21.54 -4.69
C ALA A 6 -4.64 22.44 -5.66
N LYS A 7 -4.60 23.72 -5.37
CA LYS A 7 -3.82 24.72 -6.11
C LYS A 7 -2.67 25.18 -5.23
N GLU A 8 -1.50 25.33 -5.80
CA GLU A 8 -0.36 25.87 -5.07
C GLU A 8 -0.66 27.32 -4.65
N ASP A 9 -0.68 27.55 -3.35
CA ASP A 9 -0.91 28.87 -2.77
C ASP A 9 0.02 29.02 -1.55
N PRO A 10 1.15 29.72 -1.71
CA PRO A 10 2.14 29.88 -0.65
C PRO A 10 1.64 30.77 0.50
N SER A 11 0.58 31.54 0.31
CA SER A 11 -0.02 32.37 1.35
C SER A 11 -0.86 31.59 2.35
N LYS A 12 -1.25 30.35 2.01
CA LYS A 12 -2.08 29.49 2.86
C LYS A 12 -1.29 28.42 3.57
N LYS A 13 -1.66 28.13 4.81
CA LYS A 13 -1.13 26.99 5.54
C LYS A 13 -1.54 25.69 4.85
N LYS A 14 -0.56 24.82 4.56
CA LYS A 14 -0.78 23.53 3.89
C LYS A 14 -1.39 22.50 4.84
N TYR A 15 -2.26 21.67 4.32
CA TYR A 15 -2.78 20.50 5.01
C TYR A 15 -2.85 19.31 4.03
N TYR A 16 -2.15 18.24 4.39
CA TYR A 16 -2.16 17.00 3.62
C TYR A 16 -3.03 15.96 4.32
N CYS A 17 -4.12 15.56 3.69
CA CYS A 17 -5.03 14.55 4.20
C CYS A 17 -4.89 13.28 3.36
N LEU A 18 -4.21 12.28 3.90
CA LEU A 18 -4.02 11.00 3.26
C LEU A 18 -4.87 9.93 3.95
N SER A 19 -5.87 9.42 3.24
CA SER A 19 -6.55 8.18 3.58
C SER A 19 -5.84 7.00 2.91
N MET A 20 -5.83 5.84 3.57
CA MET A 20 -5.24 4.64 3.00
C MET A 20 -5.91 4.28 1.66
N PHE A 21 -5.10 4.08 0.63
CA PHE A 21 -5.60 3.74 -0.70
C PHE A 21 -6.29 2.38 -0.70
N PRO A 22 -7.43 2.24 -1.42
CA PRO A 22 -8.11 0.96 -1.51
C PRO A 22 -7.34 0.01 -2.42
N TYR A 23 -7.50 -1.27 -2.13
CA TYR A 23 -7.08 -2.33 -3.03
C TYR A 23 -8.20 -2.60 -4.05
N PRO A 24 -7.96 -2.53 -5.37
CA PRO A 24 -9.02 -2.66 -6.38
C PRO A 24 -9.37 -4.14 -6.64
N SER A 25 -9.88 -4.83 -5.64
CA SER A 25 -10.23 -6.26 -5.69
C SER A 25 -11.73 -6.53 -5.91
N GLY A 26 -12.56 -5.48 -6.08
CA GLY A 26 -13.99 -5.66 -6.25
C GLY A 26 -14.79 -4.37 -6.07
N LYS A 27 -15.83 -4.43 -5.25
CA LYS A 27 -16.71 -3.30 -4.95
C LYS A 27 -16.29 -2.62 -3.64
N LEU A 28 -16.65 -1.34 -3.49
CA LEU A 28 -16.57 -0.68 -2.20
C LEU A 28 -17.48 -1.37 -1.17
N HIS A 29 -17.08 -1.32 0.08
CA HIS A 29 -17.88 -1.76 1.22
C HIS A 29 -17.91 -0.66 2.30
N MET A 30 -18.72 -0.84 3.34
CA MET A 30 -18.88 0.16 4.40
C MET A 30 -17.59 0.55 5.11
N GLY A 31 -16.58 -0.34 5.16
CA GLY A 31 -15.26 0.00 5.68
C GLY A 31 -14.55 1.10 4.86
N HIS A 32 -14.67 1.04 3.54
CA HIS A 32 -14.18 2.10 2.66
C HIS A 32 -14.93 3.42 2.89
N VAL A 33 -16.26 3.36 2.96
CA VAL A 33 -17.09 4.56 3.23
C VAL A 33 -16.66 5.21 4.54
N ARG A 34 -16.52 4.44 5.61
CA ARG A 34 -16.06 4.95 6.92
C ARG A 34 -14.70 5.62 6.83
N ASN A 35 -13.73 4.96 6.20
CA ASN A 35 -12.36 5.47 6.08
C ASN A 35 -12.32 6.80 5.32
N TYR A 36 -12.99 6.87 4.17
CA TYR A 36 -12.93 8.06 3.31
C TYR A 36 -13.81 9.20 3.80
N THR A 37 -14.90 8.92 4.49
CA THR A 37 -15.73 9.98 5.12
C THR A 37 -14.95 10.72 6.22
N ILE A 38 -14.11 10.04 6.98
CA ILE A 38 -13.26 10.71 8.00
C ILE A 38 -12.30 11.71 7.32
N GLY A 39 -11.62 11.29 6.26
CA GLY A 39 -10.76 12.18 5.48
C GLY A 39 -11.52 13.33 4.82
N ASP A 40 -12.70 13.06 4.28
CA ASP A 40 -13.58 14.06 3.68
C ASP A 40 -13.97 15.17 4.66
N VAL A 41 -14.43 14.80 5.86
CA VAL A 41 -14.82 15.75 6.90
C VAL A 41 -13.62 16.62 7.30
N LEU A 42 -12.46 16.01 7.53
CA LEU A 42 -11.25 16.77 7.88
C LEU A 42 -10.83 17.74 6.78
N SER A 43 -10.86 17.29 5.52
CA SER A 43 -10.47 18.13 4.38
C SER A 43 -11.43 19.33 4.19
N ARG A 44 -12.75 19.11 4.30
CA ARG A 44 -13.74 20.19 4.26
C ARG A 44 -13.55 21.15 5.39
N TYR A 45 -13.41 20.66 6.63
CA TYR A 45 -13.19 21.50 7.79
C TYR A 45 -11.93 22.37 7.65
N LYS A 46 -10.81 21.77 7.23
CA LYS A 46 -9.55 22.52 7.05
C LYS A 46 -9.67 23.54 5.94
N THR A 47 -10.34 23.22 4.83
CA THR A 47 -10.57 24.18 3.74
C THR A 47 -11.42 25.36 4.19
N MET A 48 -12.49 25.11 4.96
CA MET A 48 -13.33 26.17 5.53
C MET A 48 -12.57 27.07 6.50
N ASN A 49 -11.51 26.56 7.12
CA ASN A 49 -10.60 27.31 8.00
C ASN A 49 -9.40 27.92 7.25
N GLY A 50 -9.47 28.05 5.93
CA GLY A 50 -8.49 28.76 5.12
C GLY A 50 -7.22 28.00 4.77
N TYR A 51 -7.14 26.69 5.06
CA TYR A 51 -5.99 25.88 4.66
C TYR A 51 -6.01 25.57 3.17
N ASN A 52 -4.81 25.39 2.60
CA ASN A 52 -4.64 24.78 1.29
C ASN A 52 -4.55 23.25 1.47
N VAL A 53 -5.63 22.56 1.12
CA VAL A 53 -5.79 21.13 1.41
C VAL A 53 -5.49 20.30 0.17
N LEU A 54 -4.63 19.30 0.33
CA LEU A 54 -4.43 18.21 -0.64
C LEU A 54 -4.98 16.91 -0.04
N GLN A 55 -6.02 16.35 -0.69
CA GLN A 55 -6.50 14.99 -0.46
C GLN A 55 -6.44 14.21 -1.76
N PRO A 56 -5.36 13.47 -2.02
CA PRO A 56 -5.23 12.65 -3.21
C PRO A 56 -6.01 11.33 -3.07
N MET A 57 -6.20 10.64 -4.19
CA MET A 57 -6.66 9.26 -4.25
C MET A 57 -5.66 8.42 -5.02
N GLY A 58 -5.56 7.17 -4.64
CA GLY A 58 -4.75 6.19 -5.34
C GLY A 58 -5.32 4.78 -5.21
N TRP A 59 -4.68 3.86 -5.91
CA TRP A 59 -5.04 2.44 -5.94
C TRP A 59 -3.81 1.63 -5.58
N ASP A 60 -3.91 0.87 -4.49
CA ASP A 60 -2.92 -0.15 -4.15
C ASP A 60 -3.18 -1.37 -5.04
N ALA A 61 -2.52 -1.40 -6.20
CA ALA A 61 -2.97 -2.19 -7.34
C ALA A 61 -2.02 -3.33 -7.73
N PHE A 62 -0.97 -3.58 -6.95
CA PHE A 62 -0.11 -4.75 -7.10
C PHE A 62 -0.51 -5.88 -6.15
N GLY A 63 -0.16 -7.10 -6.52
CA GLY A 63 -0.12 -8.24 -5.62
C GLY A 63 -0.99 -9.41 -6.02
N LEU A 64 -0.80 -10.52 -5.31
CA LEU A 64 -1.43 -11.83 -5.54
C LEU A 64 -2.97 -11.81 -5.53
N PRO A 65 -3.68 -11.03 -4.71
CA PRO A 65 -5.14 -11.04 -4.75
C PRO A 65 -5.73 -10.69 -6.12
N ALA A 66 -5.15 -9.70 -6.82
CA ALA A 66 -5.59 -9.36 -8.16
C ALA A 66 -5.24 -10.45 -9.18
N GLU A 67 -4.04 -11.02 -9.08
CA GLU A 67 -3.58 -12.12 -9.95
C GLU A 67 -4.45 -13.36 -9.80
N ASN A 68 -4.78 -13.74 -8.57
CA ASN A 68 -5.61 -14.91 -8.31
C ASN A 68 -7.05 -14.73 -8.77
N ALA A 69 -7.64 -13.56 -8.51
CA ALA A 69 -8.96 -13.25 -9.03
C ALA A 69 -8.99 -13.29 -10.58
N ALA A 70 -7.91 -12.83 -11.22
CA ALA A 70 -7.77 -12.90 -12.67
C ALA A 70 -7.63 -14.34 -13.18
N ILE A 71 -6.88 -15.21 -12.49
CA ILE A 71 -6.76 -16.64 -12.80
C ILE A 71 -8.13 -17.31 -12.66
N GLU A 72 -8.82 -17.12 -11.54
CA GLU A 72 -10.16 -17.66 -11.28
C GLU A 72 -11.15 -17.27 -12.37
N LYS A 73 -11.13 -16.01 -12.77
CA LYS A 73 -12.03 -15.45 -13.78
C LYS A 73 -11.53 -15.60 -15.22
N LYS A 74 -10.36 -16.20 -15.42
CA LYS A 74 -9.72 -16.41 -16.73
C LYS A 74 -9.56 -15.12 -17.55
N ILE A 75 -9.16 -14.05 -16.90
CA ILE A 75 -8.88 -12.75 -17.53
C ILE A 75 -7.49 -12.26 -17.16
N ALA A 76 -6.91 -11.35 -17.97
CA ALA A 76 -5.60 -10.78 -17.66
C ALA A 76 -5.67 -9.92 -16.37
N PRO A 77 -4.69 -10.02 -15.44
CA PRO A 77 -4.66 -9.25 -14.19
C PRO A 77 -4.80 -7.75 -14.41
N SER A 78 -4.12 -7.20 -15.39
CA SER A 78 -4.20 -5.77 -15.73
C SER A 78 -5.61 -5.33 -16.12
N LYS A 79 -6.33 -6.16 -16.90
CA LYS A 79 -7.71 -5.88 -17.29
C LYS A 79 -8.66 -5.95 -16.09
N TRP A 80 -8.49 -6.97 -15.25
CA TRP A 80 -9.26 -7.11 -14.01
C TRP A 80 -9.08 -5.91 -13.10
N THR A 81 -7.84 -5.56 -12.80
CA THR A 81 -7.47 -4.44 -11.93
C THR A 81 -8.04 -3.11 -12.46
N LYS A 82 -7.87 -2.83 -13.76
CA LYS A 82 -8.38 -1.60 -14.38
C LYS A 82 -9.90 -1.51 -14.32
N ASN A 83 -10.61 -2.59 -14.60
CA ASN A 83 -12.07 -2.62 -14.51
C ASN A 83 -12.56 -2.34 -13.07
N ASN A 84 -11.89 -2.89 -12.07
CA ASN A 84 -12.22 -2.64 -10.67
C ASN A 84 -11.92 -1.19 -10.27
N ILE A 85 -10.80 -0.63 -10.70
CA ILE A 85 -10.47 0.78 -10.47
C ILE A 85 -11.56 1.68 -11.06
N ASP A 86 -11.94 1.46 -12.30
CA ASP A 86 -12.96 2.28 -12.97
C ASP A 86 -14.32 2.19 -12.24
N TYR A 87 -14.68 0.99 -11.80
CA TYR A 87 -15.91 0.76 -11.06
C TYR A 87 -15.90 1.44 -9.68
N MET A 88 -14.85 1.21 -8.89
CA MET A 88 -14.71 1.80 -7.56
C MET A 88 -14.58 3.32 -7.61
N ARG A 89 -13.90 3.86 -8.64
CA ARG A 89 -13.82 5.31 -8.88
C ARG A 89 -15.20 5.91 -9.11
N ALA A 90 -16.04 5.25 -9.89
CA ALA A 90 -17.42 5.70 -10.12
C ALA A 90 -18.21 5.71 -8.80
N GLN A 91 -18.07 4.68 -7.97
CA GLN A 91 -18.70 4.63 -6.67
C GLN A 91 -18.21 5.74 -5.72
N LEU A 92 -16.89 5.98 -5.64
CA LEU A 92 -16.32 7.05 -4.81
C LEU A 92 -16.79 8.43 -5.26
N LYS A 93 -16.87 8.66 -6.59
CA LYS A 93 -17.40 9.91 -7.14
C LYS A 93 -18.88 10.12 -6.83
N SER A 94 -19.68 9.04 -6.79
CA SER A 94 -21.10 9.13 -6.42
C SER A 94 -21.33 9.51 -4.97
N LEU A 95 -20.38 9.22 -4.08
CA LEU A 95 -20.40 9.64 -2.67
C LEU A 95 -20.09 11.14 -2.49
N GLY A 96 -19.60 11.82 -3.51
CA GLY A 96 -19.29 13.25 -3.45
C GLY A 96 -18.17 13.63 -2.49
N LEU A 97 -17.23 12.72 -2.24
CA LEU A 97 -16.10 12.93 -1.34
C LEU A 97 -15.15 14.02 -1.83
N TRP A 98 -14.51 14.72 -0.88
CA TRP A 98 -13.47 15.71 -1.14
C TRP A 98 -12.19 15.02 -1.60
N ILE A 99 -12.06 14.77 -2.90
CA ILE A 99 -10.90 14.09 -3.49
C ILE A 99 -10.43 14.91 -4.70
N ASP A 100 -9.12 15.18 -4.73
CA ASP A 100 -8.48 15.75 -5.91
C ASP A 100 -8.17 14.65 -6.93
N TRP A 101 -9.10 14.42 -7.84
CA TRP A 101 -9.00 13.38 -8.86
C TRP A 101 -7.90 13.65 -9.91
N ASN A 102 -7.35 14.88 -9.98
CA ASN A 102 -6.21 15.18 -10.84
C ASN A 102 -4.91 14.61 -10.25
N ARG A 103 -4.91 14.27 -8.97
CA ARG A 103 -3.80 13.64 -8.25
C ARG A 103 -4.04 12.15 -8.04
N GLU A 104 -4.90 11.54 -8.85
CA GLU A 104 -5.12 10.10 -8.85
C GLU A 104 -3.88 9.35 -9.34
N ILE A 105 -3.49 8.29 -8.62
CA ILE A 105 -2.38 7.43 -8.98
C ILE A 105 -2.76 5.95 -8.88
N SER A 106 -2.03 5.10 -9.58
CA SER A 106 -2.13 3.64 -9.43
C SER A 106 -0.73 3.06 -9.25
N THR A 107 -0.53 2.27 -8.22
CA THR A 107 0.80 1.71 -7.90
C THR A 107 1.31 0.74 -8.96
N CYS A 108 0.43 0.16 -9.80
CA CYS A 108 0.79 -0.72 -10.91
C CYS A 108 1.11 0.04 -12.22
N ASP A 109 0.98 1.36 -12.25
CA ASP A 109 1.35 2.15 -13.43
C ASP A 109 2.87 2.37 -13.52
N GLN A 110 3.40 2.36 -14.75
CA GLN A 110 4.83 2.57 -14.99
C GLN A 110 5.32 3.91 -14.45
N THR A 111 4.50 4.94 -14.51
CA THR A 111 4.80 6.27 -13.96
C THR A 111 5.01 6.26 -12.45
N TYR A 112 4.41 5.29 -11.76
CA TYR A 112 4.57 5.08 -10.34
C TYR A 112 5.70 4.09 -10.01
N TYR A 113 5.64 2.84 -10.50
CA TYR A 113 6.58 1.81 -10.05
C TYR A 113 8.02 2.01 -10.54
N LYS A 114 8.26 2.85 -11.55
CA LYS A 114 9.63 3.25 -11.92
C LYS A 114 10.43 3.81 -10.73
N TRP A 115 9.74 4.46 -9.79
CA TRP A 115 10.37 4.99 -8.58
C TRP A 115 10.73 3.90 -7.59
N ASN A 116 9.94 2.84 -7.49
CA ASN A 116 10.28 1.65 -6.72
C ASN A 116 11.52 0.96 -7.31
N GLN A 117 11.59 0.87 -8.64
CA GLN A 117 12.76 0.31 -9.33
C GLN A 117 14.00 1.18 -9.11
N TRP A 118 13.86 2.49 -9.20
CA TRP A 118 14.94 3.43 -8.90
C TRP A 118 15.43 3.28 -7.46
N LEU A 119 14.54 3.27 -6.50
CA LEU A 119 14.88 3.07 -5.09
C LEU A 119 15.62 1.75 -4.87
N PHE A 120 15.14 0.66 -5.46
CA PHE A 120 15.81 -0.64 -5.41
C PHE A 120 17.26 -0.55 -5.91
N ILE A 121 17.47 0.11 -7.05
CA ILE A 121 18.81 0.28 -7.63
C ILE A 121 19.71 1.10 -6.71
N GLU A 122 19.21 2.20 -6.14
CA GLU A 122 20.00 3.03 -5.21
C GLU A 122 20.36 2.27 -3.93
N MET A 123 19.44 1.48 -3.38
CA MET A 123 19.72 0.63 -2.24
C MET A 123 20.73 -0.49 -2.57
N TYR A 124 20.65 -1.06 -3.78
CA TYR A 124 21.61 -2.05 -4.25
C TYR A 124 23.01 -1.44 -4.38
N LYS A 125 23.15 -0.26 -4.99
CA LYS A 125 24.43 0.47 -5.09
C LYS A 125 25.06 0.76 -3.72
N LYS A 126 24.23 1.02 -2.71
CA LYS A 126 24.67 1.21 -1.32
C LYS A 126 24.96 -0.08 -0.57
N GLY A 127 24.84 -1.24 -1.21
CA GLY A 127 25.08 -2.55 -0.59
C GLY A 127 24.02 -2.97 0.46
N LEU A 128 22.87 -2.30 0.46
CA LEU A 128 21.75 -2.62 1.36
C LEU A 128 20.90 -3.79 0.83
N ILE A 129 21.05 -4.12 -0.45
CA ILE A 129 20.37 -5.23 -1.11
C ILE A 129 21.38 -6.21 -1.63
N TYR A 130 21.13 -7.49 -1.45
CA TYR A 130 22.01 -8.56 -1.93
C TYR A 130 21.19 -9.79 -2.35
N LYS A 131 21.83 -10.68 -3.10
CA LYS A 131 21.25 -11.93 -3.57
C LYS A 131 21.91 -13.12 -2.89
N LYS A 132 21.11 -14.06 -2.40
CA LYS A 132 21.62 -15.35 -1.90
C LYS A 132 20.63 -16.49 -2.13
N LYS A 133 21.15 -17.72 -2.10
CA LYS A 133 20.31 -18.92 -2.00
C LYS A 133 19.78 -19.03 -0.59
N SER A 134 18.49 -19.26 -0.44
CA SER A 134 17.83 -19.44 0.86
C SER A 134 16.71 -20.45 0.74
N VAL A 135 16.45 -21.14 1.84
CA VAL A 135 15.27 -22.00 1.97
C VAL A 135 14.06 -21.10 2.15
N VAL A 136 13.03 -21.32 1.33
CA VAL A 136 11.78 -20.56 1.38
C VAL A 136 10.60 -21.52 1.56
N ASN A 137 9.49 -20.99 2.09
CA ASN A 137 8.24 -21.71 2.13
C ASN A 137 7.57 -21.59 0.76
N TRP A 138 7.38 -22.68 0.08
CA TRP A 138 6.79 -22.75 -1.25
C TRP A 138 5.40 -23.34 -1.20
N ASP A 139 4.43 -22.63 -1.75
CA ASP A 139 3.09 -23.15 -1.98
C ASP A 139 3.03 -23.78 -3.38
N PRO A 140 2.81 -25.10 -3.49
CA PRO A 140 2.79 -25.77 -4.78
C PRO A 140 1.52 -25.51 -5.60
N VAL A 141 0.43 -25.11 -4.96
CA VAL A 141 -0.85 -24.80 -5.62
C VAL A 141 -0.85 -23.36 -6.12
N ASP A 142 -0.53 -22.40 -5.24
CA ASP A 142 -0.45 -20.98 -5.61
C ASP A 142 0.85 -20.65 -6.38
N LYS A 143 1.80 -21.59 -6.46
CA LYS A 143 3.11 -21.46 -7.13
C LYS A 143 3.86 -20.20 -6.70
N THR A 144 3.88 -19.93 -5.40
CA THR A 144 4.47 -18.73 -4.83
C THR A 144 5.26 -19.02 -3.56
N VAL A 145 6.13 -18.08 -3.19
CA VAL A 145 6.83 -18.07 -1.89
C VAL A 145 5.92 -17.44 -0.86
N LEU A 146 5.84 -18.07 0.31
CA LEU A 146 5.06 -17.58 1.45
C LEU A 146 5.98 -17.04 2.54
N ALA A 147 5.61 -15.91 3.14
CA ALA A 147 6.19 -15.44 4.39
C ALA A 147 5.82 -16.41 5.53
N ASN A 148 6.56 -16.35 6.64
CA ASN A 148 6.29 -17.26 7.78
C ASN A 148 4.88 -17.09 8.33
N GLU A 149 4.37 -15.86 8.37
CA GLU A 149 3.01 -15.49 8.84
C GLU A 149 1.90 -16.03 7.92
N GLN A 150 2.25 -16.42 6.71
CA GLN A 150 1.34 -16.99 5.72
C GLN A 150 1.32 -18.54 5.76
N VAL A 151 2.07 -19.13 6.66
CA VAL A 151 2.09 -20.59 6.89
C VAL A 151 1.38 -20.88 8.20
N ILE A 152 0.21 -21.52 8.12
CA ILE A 152 -0.62 -21.89 9.28
C ILE A 152 -0.67 -23.42 9.35
N ASP A 153 -0.24 -24.00 10.45
CA ASP A 153 -0.18 -25.45 10.66
C ASP A 153 0.51 -26.21 9.52
N GLY A 154 1.60 -25.64 8.98
CA GLY A 154 2.36 -26.23 7.88
C GLY A 154 1.69 -26.14 6.51
N LYS A 155 0.62 -25.36 6.39
CA LYS A 155 -0.15 -25.17 5.15
C LYS A 155 -0.15 -23.71 4.72
N GLY A 156 -0.28 -23.48 3.42
CA GLY A 156 -0.48 -22.14 2.88
C GLY A 156 -1.81 -21.57 3.37
N TRP A 157 -1.78 -20.38 3.92
CA TRP A 157 -2.93 -19.69 4.55
C TRP A 157 -4.15 -19.56 3.64
N ARG A 158 -3.94 -19.57 2.33
CA ARG A 158 -4.98 -19.40 1.33
C ARG A 158 -5.31 -20.69 0.57
N SER A 159 -4.30 -21.38 0.08
CA SER A 159 -4.50 -22.62 -0.69
C SER A 159 -4.91 -23.82 0.18
N GLY A 160 -4.52 -23.79 1.47
CA GLY A 160 -4.64 -24.94 2.38
C GLY A 160 -3.69 -26.11 2.02
N ALA A 161 -2.86 -25.95 0.99
CA ALA A 161 -1.90 -26.98 0.56
C ALA A 161 -0.72 -27.08 1.54
N PRO A 162 -0.16 -28.28 1.75
CA PRO A 162 1.09 -28.44 2.49
C PRO A 162 2.22 -27.62 1.85
N VAL A 163 2.93 -26.87 2.69
CA VAL A 163 4.03 -26.02 2.24
C VAL A 163 5.28 -26.86 2.05
N GLU A 164 5.96 -26.68 0.92
CA GLU A 164 7.24 -27.31 0.60
C GLU A 164 8.40 -26.39 0.98
N ARG A 165 9.53 -26.97 1.38
CA ARG A 165 10.78 -26.23 1.59
C ARG A 165 11.60 -26.27 0.31
N LYS A 166 11.76 -25.12 -0.35
CA LYS A 166 12.57 -25.02 -1.59
C LYS A 166 13.76 -24.09 -1.40
N ILE A 167 14.86 -24.42 -2.05
CA ILE A 167 16.04 -23.55 -2.13
C ILE A 167 15.90 -22.71 -3.39
N LEU A 168 15.73 -21.41 -3.20
CA LEU A 168 15.65 -20.43 -4.28
C LEU A 168 16.68 -19.32 -4.10
N THR A 169 17.14 -18.76 -5.22
CA THR A 169 17.94 -17.54 -5.19
C THR A 169 16.99 -16.34 -5.06
N GLN A 170 17.10 -15.62 -3.96
CA GLN A 170 16.22 -14.51 -3.63
C GLN A 170 17.00 -13.22 -3.35
N TRP A 171 16.33 -12.09 -3.50
CA TRP A 171 16.81 -10.80 -3.04
C TRP A 171 16.52 -10.60 -1.56
N PHE A 172 17.47 -10.01 -0.87
CA PHE A 172 17.38 -9.71 0.57
C PHE A 172 17.76 -8.26 0.82
N LEU A 173 17.08 -7.64 1.79
CA LEU A 173 17.42 -6.35 2.36
C LEU A 173 18.15 -6.56 3.69
N LYS A 174 19.20 -5.79 3.94
CA LYS A 174 19.97 -5.84 5.21
C LYS A 174 19.28 -5.05 6.32
N ILE A 175 18.00 -5.32 6.57
CA ILE A 175 17.20 -4.54 7.55
C ILE A 175 17.74 -4.65 8.98
N SER A 176 18.25 -5.81 9.38
CA SER A 176 18.76 -6.06 10.72
C SER A 176 20.01 -5.26 11.08
N SER A 177 20.73 -4.71 10.08
CA SER A 177 21.88 -3.84 10.35
C SER A 177 21.50 -2.49 10.95
N ASP A 178 20.26 -2.07 10.79
CA ASP A 178 19.72 -0.80 11.28
C ASP A 178 18.78 -0.96 12.48
N SER A 179 18.56 -2.19 12.98
CA SER A 179 17.60 -2.46 14.06
C SER A 179 17.85 -1.61 15.31
N GLN A 180 19.10 -1.54 15.80
CA GLN A 180 19.40 -0.73 16.98
C GLN A 180 19.13 0.75 16.74
N ARG A 181 19.52 1.28 15.57
CA ARG A 181 19.27 2.68 15.24
C ARG A 181 17.76 2.98 15.14
N LEU A 182 16.97 2.05 14.59
CA LEU A 182 15.51 2.20 14.53
C LEU A 182 14.89 2.21 15.92
N LEU A 183 15.33 1.33 16.84
CA LEU A 183 14.87 1.33 18.22
C LEU A 183 15.19 2.65 18.92
N ASP A 184 16.43 3.15 18.79
CA ASP A 184 16.86 4.41 19.39
C ASP A 184 16.08 5.62 18.87
N GLU A 185 15.58 5.55 17.63
CA GLU A 185 14.83 6.64 17.00
C GLU A 185 13.30 6.57 17.24
N VAL A 186 12.73 5.37 17.40
CA VAL A 186 11.27 5.21 17.64
C VAL A 186 10.83 5.96 18.90
N VAL A 187 11.62 5.91 19.98
CA VAL A 187 11.28 6.58 21.25
C VAL A 187 11.23 8.11 21.13
N LYS A 188 11.92 8.69 20.14
CA LYS A 188 11.98 10.13 19.88
C LYS A 188 10.78 10.65 19.06
N LEU A 189 9.87 9.79 18.63
CA LEU A 189 8.71 10.16 17.82
C LEU A 189 7.60 10.73 18.71
N GLU A 190 7.73 11.99 19.12
CA GLU A 190 6.84 12.65 20.08
C GLU A 190 5.35 12.68 19.63
N ASN A 191 5.09 12.78 18.32
CA ASN A 191 3.75 12.87 17.76
C ASN A 191 3.10 11.53 17.45
N TRP A 192 3.78 10.42 17.78
CA TRP A 192 3.24 9.08 17.58
C TRP A 192 2.49 8.60 18.85
N PRO A 193 1.32 7.93 18.69
CA PRO A 193 0.64 7.32 19.83
C PRO A 193 1.53 6.26 20.50
N ASP A 194 1.55 6.25 21.83
CA ASP A 194 2.41 5.33 22.61
C ASP A 194 2.17 3.87 22.26
N LYS A 195 0.91 3.48 22.06
CA LYS A 195 0.58 2.13 21.61
C LYS A 195 1.28 1.75 20.30
N VAL A 196 1.41 2.69 19.36
CA VAL A 196 2.08 2.46 18.08
C VAL A 196 3.59 2.35 18.27
N LYS A 197 4.18 3.21 19.12
CA LYS A 197 5.61 3.11 19.47
C LYS A 197 5.93 1.74 20.06
N THR A 198 5.18 1.31 21.08
CA THR A 198 5.36 -0.01 21.71
C THR A 198 5.24 -1.17 20.70
N MET A 199 4.27 -1.08 19.76
CA MET A 199 4.14 -2.09 18.69
C MET A 199 5.38 -2.13 17.79
N GLN A 200 5.98 -0.98 17.46
CA GLN A 200 7.19 -0.91 16.63
C GLN A 200 8.41 -1.39 17.39
N GLU A 201 8.58 -1.03 18.66
CA GLU A 201 9.66 -1.51 19.53
C GLU A 201 9.66 -3.05 19.64
N ASN A 202 8.48 -3.65 19.79
CA ASN A 202 8.35 -5.11 19.88
C ASN A 202 8.56 -5.82 18.53
N TRP A 203 8.40 -5.12 17.41
CA TRP A 203 8.54 -5.69 16.07
C TRP A 203 9.98 -5.61 15.53
N ILE A 204 10.75 -4.57 15.88
CA ILE A 204 12.12 -4.35 15.44
C ILE A 204 13.07 -5.35 16.14
#